data_e517adf26e2abc9f039e94bbadb21a9a
#
_entry.id   e517adf26e2abc9f039e94bbadb21a9a
#
_cell.length_a   1.000
_cell.length_b   1.000
_cell.length_c   1.000
_cell.angle_alpha   90.00
_cell.angle_beta   90.00
_cell.angle_gamma   90.00
#
_symmetry.space_group_name_H-M   'P 1'
#
loop_
_entity.id
_entity.type
_entity.pdbx_description
1 polymer ?
#
loop_
_entity_poly.entity_id
_entity_poly.type
_entity_poly.pdbx_seq_one_letter_code
_entity_poly.pdbx_strand_id
1 'polypeptide(L)'
;MGLFSRLFGGSKPTVAYPSDVVTINGKELKLTFFAHASIAIEYEGRTIYVDPVQGNARYEELKKADMILVTHSHYDHFDMEAIENLQQSGTHILLDKTSAEGFQGDCYTMLPGAKAEPFADIRVEAVAAYNTSEHQLQFHPKEREDCGYVVELDGAVRIYFSGDTEPTPELRALKNIDIAFVCVNQPYTMTPEQAVAA
;
A
#
# COMPACT_ATOMS: atom_id res chain seq x y z
N MET A 1 -16.60 -4.14 53.90
CA MET A 1 -17.03 -3.16 52.89
C MET A 1 -15.85 -2.87 52.01
N GLY A 2 -15.77 -3.14 50.75
CA GLY A 2 -16.70 -3.66 49.76
C GLY A 2 -15.89 -4.26 48.62
N LEU A 3 -16.24 -5.47 48.29
CA LEU A 3 -15.59 -6.31 47.28
C LEU A 3 -16.42 -6.24 45.99
N PHE A 4 -16.40 -5.11 45.23
CA PHE A 4 -17.09 -5.00 43.94
C PHE A 4 -16.46 -3.90 43.08
N SER A 5 -15.26 -4.14 42.54
CA SER A 5 -14.74 -3.35 41.44
C SER A 5 -13.71 -4.09 40.59
N ARG A 6 -14.02 -5.30 40.18
CA ARG A 6 -13.23 -6.01 39.17
C ARG A 6 -14.15 -6.96 38.40
N LEU A 7 -14.92 -6.45 37.49
CA LEU A 7 -15.63 -7.27 36.48
C LEU A 7 -16.27 -6.35 35.42
N PHE A 8 -15.49 -5.64 34.64
CA PHE A 8 -15.86 -5.15 33.32
C PHE A 8 -14.58 -4.71 32.57
N GLY A 9 -13.64 -5.63 32.43
CA GLY A 9 -12.66 -5.58 31.36
C GLY A 9 -13.31 -6.13 30.11
N GLY A 10 -14.29 -5.43 29.56
CA GLY A 10 -14.80 -5.73 28.24
C GLY A 10 -13.67 -5.42 27.26
N SER A 11 -13.06 -6.47 26.66
CA SER A 11 -12.24 -6.29 25.46
C SER A 11 -13.07 -5.49 24.45
N LYS A 12 -12.55 -4.35 23.99
CA LYS A 12 -13.16 -3.64 22.85
C LYS A 12 -13.35 -4.66 21.73
N PRO A 13 -14.49 -4.68 21.04
CA PRO A 13 -14.66 -5.61 19.93
C PRO A 13 -13.56 -5.31 18.91
N THR A 14 -12.74 -6.32 18.61
CA THR A 14 -11.74 -6.25 17.56
C THR A 14 -12.46 -6.00 16.23
N VAL A 15 -12.15 -4.93 15.54
CA VAL A 15 -12.72 -4.66 14.22
C VAL A 15 -12.15 -5.68 13.26
N ALA A 16 -13.00 -6.50 12.67
CA ALA A 16 -12.60 -7.43 11.61
C ALA A 16 -12.72 -6.72 10.26
N TYR A 17 -11.63 -6.66 9.52
CA TYR A 17 -11.61 -6.16 8.16
C TYR A 17 -11.75 -7.31 7.16
N PRO A 18 -12.39 -7.10 5.98
CA PRO A 18 -12.42 -8.08 4.92
C PRO A 18 -11.02 -8.54 4.54
N SER A 19 -10.84 -9.82 4.32
CA SER A 19 -9.54 -10.37 3.93
C SER A 19 -9.68 -11.62 3.08
N ASP A 20 -8.73 -11.80 2.17
CA ASP A 20 -8.56 -13.02 1.39
C ASP A 20 -7.25 -13.72 1.80
N VAL A 21 -7.29 -15.05 1.77
CA VAL A 21 -6.12 -15.89 2.04
C VAL A 21 -5.86 -16.76 0.83
N VAL A 22 -4.62 -16.67 0.33
CA VAL A 22 -4.15 -17.46 -0.83
C VAL A 22 -2.95 -18.31 -0.39
N THR A 23 -2.90 -19.56 -0.80
CA THR A 23 -1.72 -20.41 -0.56
C THR A 23 -0.79 -20.38 -1.76
N ILE A 24 0.47 -20.03 -1.54
CA ILE A 24 1.49 -19.88 -2.56
C ILE A 24 2.69 -20.72 -2.15
N ASN A 25 3.04 -21.72 -2.96
CA ASN A 25 4.15 -22.64 -2.65
C ASN A 25 4.08 -23.25 -1.24
N GLY A 26 2.86 -23.52 -0.74
CA GLY A 26 2.62 -24.05 0.60
C GLY A 26 2.68 -23.02 1.72
N LYS A 27 2.86 -21.74 1.42
CA LYS A 27 2.87 -20.62 2.36
C LYS A 27 1.59 -19.82 2.25
N GLU A 28 1.12 -19.27 3.35
CA GLU A 28 -0.09 -18.46 3.41
C GLU A 28 0.25 -16.98 3.11
N LEU A 29 -0.44 -16.42 2.15
CA LEU A 29 -0.51 -14.99 1.86
C LEU A 29 -1.88 -14.49 2.26
N LYS A 30 -1.96 -13.57 3.23
CA LYS A 30 -3.21 -12.92 3.60
C LYS A 30 -3.20 -11.47 3.12
N LEU A 31 -4.26 -11.09 2.43
CA LEU A 31 -4.53 -9.72 1.98
C LEU A 31 -5.72 -9.18 2.78
N THR A 32 -5.52 -8.07 3.48
CA THR A 32 -6.59 -7.42 4.25
C THR A 32 -6.93 -6.08 3.60
N PHE A 33 -8.21 -5.87 3.33
CA PHE A 33 -8.73 -4.69 2.66
C PHE A 33 -9.35 -3.74 3.69
N PHE A 34 -8.87 -2.51 3.75
CA PHE A 34 -9.42 -1.52 4.66
C PHE A 34 -10.47 -0.66 3.93
N ALA A 35 -10.03 0.42 3.31
CA ALA A 35 -10.85 1.25 2.45
C ALA A 35 -9.96 1.95 1.43
N HIS A 36 -10.52 2.44 0.34
CA HIS A 36 -9.82 3.12 -0.74
C HIS A 36 -8.62 2.25 -1.23
N ALA A 37 -7.40 2.78 -1.20
CA ALA A 37 -6.18 2.08 -1.59
C ALA A 37 -5.44 1.41 -0.41
N SER A 38 -5.97 1.52 0.82
CA SER A 38 -5.30 0.99 2.02
C SER A 38 -5.43 -0.53 2.11
N ILE A 39 -4.31 -1.24 2.02
CA ILE A 39 -4.22 -2.70 2.02
C ILE A 39 -3.12 -3.15 2.97
N ALA A 40 -3.33 -4.27 3.67
CA ALA A 40 -2.24 -4.97 4.36
C ALA A 40 -1.98 -6.33 3.72
N ILE A 41 -0.70 -6.69 3.67
CA ILE A 41 -0.19 -7.99 3.24
C ILE A 41 0.46 -8.65 4.45
N GLU A 42 0.02 -9.84 4.82
CA GLU A 42 0.72 -10.68 5.78
C GLU A 42 1.31 -11.90 5.06
N TYR A 43 2.63 -12.08 5.18
CA TYR A 43 3.36 -13.17 4.53
C TYR A 43 4.58 -13.56 5.36
N GLU A 44 4.74 -14.86 5.68
CA GLU A 44 5.89 -15.40 6.42
C GLU A 44 6.23 -14.61 7.70
N GLY A 45 5.20 -14.24 8.45
CA GLY A 45 5.31 -13.51 9.70
C GLY A 45 5.50 -12.01 9.59
N ARG A 46 5.73 -11.48 8.38
CA ARG A 46 5.84 -10.03 8.11
C ARG A 46 4.51 -9.41 7.77
N THR A 47 4.41 -8.13 8.08
CA THR A 47 3.23 -7.30 7.76
C THR A 47 3.66 -6.08 6.97
N ILE A 48 3.08 -5.91 5.79
CA ILE A 48 3.34 -4.82 4.86
C ILE A 48 2.04 -4.02 4.71
N TYR A 49 2.10 -2.71 4.79
CA TYR A 49 0.97 -1.83 4.54
C TYR A 49 1.23 -0.99 3.29
N VAL A 50 0.20 -0.83 2.48
CA VAL A 50 0.18 0.04 1.30
C VAL A 50 -0.82 1.14 1.54
N ASP A 51 -0.42 2.39 1.30
CA ASP A 51 -1.23 3.61 1.41
C ASP A 51 -2.08 3.66 2.69
N PRO A 52 -1.48 3.54 3.91
CA PRO A 52 -2.24 3.61 5.14
C PRO A 52 -2.74 5.03 5.40
N VAL A 53 -4.07 5.18 5.59
CA VAL A 53 -4.73 6.45 5.90
C VAL A 53 -5.64 6.28 7.11
N GLN A 54 -5.51 7.13 8.13
CA GLN A 54 -6.14 7.00 9.45
C GLN A 54 -7.67 6.82 9.40
N GLY A 55 -8.36 7.41 8.45
CA GLY A 55 -9.79 7.22 8.27
C GLY A 55 -10.21 5.83 7.77
N ASN A 56 -9.29 5.03 7.23
CA ASN A 56 -9.56 3.75 6.59
C ASN A 56 -9.53 2.57 7.57
N ALA A 57 -8.74 2.66 8.66
CA ALA A 57 -8.65 1.63 9.67
C ALA A 57 -8.27 2.20 11.04
N ARG A 58 -8.39 1.37 12.08
CA ARG A 58 -7.86 1.66 13.41
C ARG A 58 -6.45 1.12 13.53
N TYR A 59 -5.49 1.81 12.91
CA TYR A 59 -4.12 1.33 12.82
C TYR A 59 -3.44 1.14 14.17
N GLU A 60 -3.86 1.87 15.20
CA GLU A 60 -3.39 1.72 16.59
C GLU A 60 -3.76 0.36 17.21
N GLU A 61 -4.75 -0.34 16.66
CA GLU A 61 -5.20 -1.66 17.11
C GLU A 61 -4.62 -2.80 16.24
N LEU A 62 -3.91 -2.46 15.15
CA LEU A 62 -3.38 -3.43 14.19
C LEU A 62 -1.93 -3.85 14.53
N LYS A 63 -1.48 -4.90 13.86
CA LYS A 63 -0.10 -5.37 13.94
C LYS A 63 0.84 -4.31 13.40
N LYS A 64 1.99 -4.11 14.05
CA LYS A 64 3.00 -3.18 13.58
C LYS A 64 3.56 -3.61 12.23
N ALA A 65 3.98 -2.63 11.44
CA ALA A 65 4.51 -2.84 10.11
C ALA A 65 5.98 -3.28 10.15
N ASP A 66 6.32 -4.25 9.32
CA ASP A 66 7.69 -4.53 8.91
C ASP A 66 8.07 -3.65 7.71
N MET A 67 7.08 -3.32 6.85
CA MET A 67 7.27 -2.40 5.72
C MET A 67 6.01 -1.56 5.49
N ILE A 68 6.20 -0.30 5.08
CA ILE A 68 5.13 0.61 4.64
C ILE A 68 5.50 1.13 3.26
N LEU A 69 4.55 1.07 2.32
CA LEU A 69 4.63 1.63 0.98
C LEU A 69 3.62 2.76 0.84
N VAL A 70 4.04 3.90 0.28
CA VAL A 70 3.14 4.99 -0.10
C VAL A 70 3.35 5.31 -1.57
N THR A 71 2.26 5.30 -2.33
CA THR A 71 2.29 5.47 -3.77
C THR A 71 2.47 6.93 -4.18
N HIS A 72 1.84 7.85 -3.46
CA HIS A 72 1.95 9.30 -3.72
C HIS A 72 1.40 10.13 -2.55
N SER A 73 1.67 11.44 -2.57
CA SER A 73 1.43 12.35 -1.44
C SER A 73 0.02 12.93 -1.34
N HIS A 74 -0.98 12.44 -2.05
CA HIS A 74 -2.36 12.88 -1.85
C HIS A 74 -2.88 12.38 -0.49
N TYR A 75 -3.77 13.17 0.13
CA TYR A 75 -4.27 12.97 1.49
C TYR A 75 -5.01 11.64 1.72
N ASP A 76 -5.51 11.01 0.66
CA ASP A 76 -6.20 9.73 0.66
C ASP A 76 -5.26 8.53 0.43
N HIS A 77 -3.94 8.78 0.31
CA HIS A 77 -2.87 7.78 0.18
C HIS A 77 -1.73 7.97 1.19
N PHE A 78 -1.46 9.20 1.62
CA PHE A 78 -0.36 9.55 2.52
C PHE A 78 -0.87 10.18 3.81
N ASP A 79 -0.68 9.51 4.93
CA ASP A 79 -1.10 9.97 6.26
C ASP A 79 -0.03 9.65 7.31
N MET A 80 0.55 10.71 7.87
CA MET A 80 1.60 10.63 8.88
C MET A 80 1.15 9.92 10.14
N GLU A 81 -0.09 10.17 10.62
CA GLU A 81 -0.62 9.56 11.84
C GLU A 81 -0.80 8.05 11.66
N ALA A 82 -1.28 7.60 10.49
CA ALA A 82 -1.38 6.19 10.18
C ALA A 82 0.00 5.51 10.14
N ILE A 83 1.01 6.16 9.54
CA ILE A 83 2.39 5.66 9.51
C ILE A 83 2.96 5.59 10.93
N GLU A 84 2.81 6.62 11.76
CA GLU A 84 3.27 6.63 13.14
C GLU A 84 2.61 5.53 13.98
N ASN A 85 1.31 5.29 13.78
CA ASN A 85 0.59 4.21 14.45
C ASN A 85 1.06 2.82 14.03
N LEU A 86 1.58 2.65 12.83
CA LEU A 86 2.03 1.36 12.30
C LEU A 86 3.52 1.10 12.52
N GLN A 87 4.36 2.13 12.46
CA GLN A 87 5.81 1.95 12.52
C GLN A 87 6.30 1.42 13.87
N GLN A 88 7.41 0.73 13.83
CA GLN A 88 8.21 0.26 14.95
C GLN A 88 9.70 0.34 14.60
N SER A 89 10.57 0.07 15.56
CA SER A 89 12.00 -0.03 15.25
C SER A 89 12.27 -1.09 14.19
N GLY A 90 12.92 -0.71 13.10
CA GLY A 90 13.22 -1.59 11.97
C GLY A 90 12.14 -1.64 10.88
N THR A 91 11.06 -0.87 10.97
CA THR A 91 10.11 -0.73 9.84
C THR A 91 10.80 -0.07 8.65
N HIS A 92 10.74 -0.71 7.48
CA HIS A 92 11.18 -0.11 6.22
C HIS A 92 10.05 0.75 5.64
N ILE A 93 10.28 2.04 5.48
CA ILE A 93 9.32 3.00 4.91
C ILE A 93 9.79 3.38 3.52
N LEU A 94 9.02 3.03 2.49
CA LEU A 94 9.30 3.31 1.09
C LEU A 94 8.25 4.27 0.56
N LEU A 95 8.66 5.45 0.15
CA LEU A 95 7.78 6.54 -0.27
C LEU A 95 8.15 6.98 -1.69
N ASP A 96 7.17 7.39 -2.47
CA ASP A 96 7.43 8.16 -3.68
C ASP A 96 8.17 9.48 -3.33
N LYS A 97 8.63 10.19 -4.35
CA LYS A 97 9.39 11.43 -4.17
C LYS A 97 8.63 12.48 -3.38
N THR A 98 7.38 12.73 -3.75
CA THR A 98 6.58 13.81 -3.15
C THR A 98 6.17 13.53 -1.72
N SER A 99 5.89 12.28 -1.38
CA SER A 99 5.66 11.83 0.00
C SER A 99 6.93 11.89 0.83
N ALA A 100 8.08 11.50 0.27
CA ALA A 100 9.37 11.55 0.96
C ALA A 100 9.79 12.99 1.31
N GLU A 101 9.51 13.96 0.44
CA GLU A 101 9.77 15.39 0.71
C GLU A 101 8.95 15.93 1.91
N GLY A 102 7.73 15.37 2.13
CA GLY A 102 6.85 15.74 3.24
C GLY A 102 7.06 14.92 4.52
N PHE A 103 7.80 13.81 4.45
CA PHE A 103 7.96 12.87 5.55
C PHE A 103 9.01 13.35 6.56
N GLN A 104 8.69 13.22 7.86
CA GLN A 104 9.62 13.58 8.95
C GLN A 104 10.17 12.31 9.60
N GLY A 105 11.12 11.66 8.93
CA GLY A 105 11.73 10.44 9.43
C GLY A 105 12.65 9.79 8.39
N ASP A 106 13.23 8.67 8.74
CA ASP A 106 14.05 7.89 7.81
C ASP A 106 13.15 7.11 6.85
N CYS A 107 13.34 7.29 5.56
CA CYS A 107 12.62 6.56 4.51
C CYS A 107 13.53 6.31 3.30
N TYR A 108 13.09 5.35 2.47
CA TYR A 108 13.66 5.13 1.14
C TYR A 108 12.82 5.89 0.13
N THR A 109 13.41 6.85 -0.58
CA THR A 109 12.73 7.53 -1.69
C THR A 109 12.75 6.64 -2.93
N MET A 110 11.57 6.28 -3.40
CA MET A 110 11.36 5.47 -4.58
C MET A 110 11.02 6.36 -5.77
N LEU A 111 11.85 6.34 -6.79
CA LEU A 111 11.56 6.98 -8.08
C LEU A 111 11.06 5.93 -9.09
N PRO A 112 10.30 6.29 -10.11
CA PRO A 112 9.91 5.36 -11.17
C PRO A 112 11.10 4.58 -11.72
N GLY A 113 10.97 3.24 -11.72
CA GLY A 113 12.03 2.31 -12.11
C GLY A 113 13.01 1.93 -11.00
N ALA A 114 12.94 2.55 -9.82
CA ALA A 114 13.77 2.15 -8.68
C ALA A 114 13.39 0.77 -8.15
N LYS A 115 14.37 0.06 -7.59
CA LYS A 115 14.19 -1.25 -6.97
C LYS A 115 14.79 -1.24 -5.58
N ALA A 116 14.12 -1.89 -4.65
CA ALA A 116 14.58 -2.09 -3.28
C ALA A 116 14.41 -3.54 -2.86
N GLU A 117 15.31 -4.03 -2.02
CA GLU A 117 15.27 -5.36 -1.40
C GLU A 117 15.31 -5.17 0.13
N PRO A 118 14.20 -4.71 0.76
CA PRO A 118 14.18 -4.46 2.21
C PRO A 118 14.39 -5.74 3.02
N PHE A 119 14.04 -6.89 2.46
CA PHE A 119 14.26 -8.22 3.02
C PHE A 119 14.77 -9.16 1.92
N ALA A 120 15.48 -10.22 2.31
CA ALA A 120 16.06 -11.18 1.36
C ALA A 120 15.02 -11.90 0.48
N ASP A 121 13.80 -11.98 0.97
CA ASP A 121 12.65 -12.65 0.36
C ASP A 121 11.58 -11.67 -0.19
N ILE A 122 11.81 -10.37 -0.08
CA ILE A 122 10.87 -9.33 -0.56
C ILE A 122 11.62 -8.31 -1.43
N ARG A 123 11.14 -8.16 -2.67
CA ARG A 123 11.59 -7.12 -3.60
C ARG A 123 10.45 -6.16 -3.90
N VAL A 124 10.80 -4.90 -4.05
CA VAL A 124 9.86 -3.84 -4.43
C VAL A 124 10.40 -3.13 -5.65
N GLU A 125 9.58 -3.01 -6.68
CA GLU A 125 9.87 -2.25 -7.90
C GLU A 125 8.86 -1.09 -8.02
N ALA A 126 9.35 0.14 -8.15
CA ALA A 126 8.53 1.31 -8.40
C ALA A 126 8.19 1.44 -9.88
N VAL A 127 6.91 1.58 -10.19
CA VAL A 127 6.36 1.73 -11.54
C VAL A 127 5.81 3.14 -11.68
N ALA A 128 6.11 3.83 -12.77
CA ALA A 128 5.59 5.19 -12.99
C ALA A 128 4.05 5.21 -12.99
N ALA A 129 3.46 6.06 -12.16
CA ALA A 129 2.04 6.28 -12.04
C ALA A 129 1.71 7.73 -12.41
N TYR A 130 0.94 7.95 -13.49
CA TYR A 130 0.55 9.28 -13.94
C TYR A 130 -0.63 9.23 -14.92
N ASN A 131 -1.29 10.36 -15.10
CA ASN A 131 -2.35 10.50 -16.09
C ASN A 131 -1.80 10.91 -17.45
N THR A 132 -2.44 10.43 -18.51
CA THR A 132 -2.06 10.64 -19.91
C THR A 132 -3.09 11.45 -20.69
N SER A 133 -4.35 11.46 -20.22
CA SER A 133 -5.44 12.21 -20.85
C SER A 133 -5.37 13.70 -20.51
N GLU A 134 -5.45 14.57 -21.52
CA GLU A 134 -5.30 16.02 -21.37
C GLU A 134 -6.14 16.64 -20.24
N HIS A 135 -7.38 16.17 -20.07
CA HIS A 135 -8.30 16.66 -19.05
C HIS A 135 -8.02 16.11 -17.63
N GLN A 136 -7.13 15.14 -17.49
CA GLN A 136 -6.78 14.50 -16.21
C GLN A 136 -5.33 14.79 -15.77
N LEU A 137 -4.48 15.35 -16.63
CA LEU A 137 -3.07 15.67 -16.33
C LEU A 137 -2.89 16.47 -15.03
N GLN A 138 -3.84 17.35 -14.71
CA GLN A 138 -3.78 18.20 -13.52
C GLN A 138 -3.83 17.42 -12.20
N PHE A 139 -4.35 16.19 -12.19
CA PHE A 139 -4.50 15.38 -10.96
C PHE A 139 -3.21 14.63 -10.66
N HIS A 140 -2.65 13.93 -11.65
CA HIS A 140 -1.44 13.13 -11.54
C HIS A 140 -0.51 13.39 -12.74
N PRO A 141 0.13 14.58 -12.82
CA PRO A 141 1.08 14.87 -13.88
C PRO A 141 2.35 14.03 -13.73
N LYS A 142 2.96 13.63 -14.86
CA LYS A 142 4.15 12.76 -14.89
C LYS A 142 5.35 13.35 -14.11
N GLU A 143 5.44 14.65 -14.03
CA GLU A 143 6.51 15.41 -13.39
C GLU A 143 6.52 15.24 -11.86
N ARG A 144 5.42 14.79 -11.26
CA ARG A 144 5.36 14.44 -9.83
C ARG A 144 6.20 13.22 -9.50
N GLU A 145 6.42 12.33 -10.48
CA GLU A 145 7.13 11.07 -10.31
C GLU A 145 6.46 10.15 -9.27
N ASP A 146 5.12 10.18 -9.20
CA ASP A 146 4.33 9.28 -8.39
C ASP A 146 4.56 7.82 -8.83
N CYS A 147 4.40 6.88 -7.90
CA CYS A 147 4.72 5.48 -8.11
C CYS A 147 3.54 4.55 -7.81
N GLY A 148 3.34 3.56 -8.68
CA GLY A 148 2.79 2.27 -8.27
C GLY A 148 3.93 1.36 -7.82
N TYR A 149 3.60 0.21 -7.22
CA TYR A 149 4.61 -0.74 -6.76
C TYR A 149 4.30 -2.17 -7.19
N VAL A 150 5.33 -2.89 -7.65
CA VAL A 150 5.30 -4.35 -7.70
C VAL A 150 6.03 -4.88 -6.47
N VAL A 151 5.32 -5.61 -5.63
CA VAL A 151 5.89 -6.35 -4.49
C VAL A 151 6.03 -7.80 -4.90
N GLU A 152 7.28 -8.29 -4.92
CA GLU A 152 7.59 -9.68 -5.20
C GLU A 152 7.94 -10.39 -3.89
N LEU A 153 7.25 -11.50 -3.62
CA LEU A 153 7.41 -12.32 -2.42
C LEU A 153 8.06 -13.66 -2.79
N ASP A 154 9.22 -13.97 -2.21
CA ASP A 154 9.98 -15.22 -2.41
C ASP A 154 10.33 -15.55 -3.87
N GLY A 155 10.30 -14.59 -4.79
CA GLY A 155 10.42 -14.83 -6.23
C GLY A 155 9.27 -15.65 -6.83
N ALA A 156 8.17 -15.81 -6.11
CA ALA A 156 7.06 -16.71 -6.43
C ALA A 156 5.76 -15.98 -6.73
N VAL A 157 5.52 -14.81 -6.14
CA VAL A 157 4.29 -14.02 -6.31
C VAL A 157 4.64 -12.57 -6.52
N ARG A 158 4.02 -11.97 -7.51
CA ARG A 158 4.15 -10.56 -7.85
C ARG A 158 2.80 -9.87 -7.71
N ILE A 159 2.72 -8.94 -6.77
CA ILE A 159 1.52 -8.16 -6.48
C ILE A 159 1.75 -6.73 -6.94
N TYR A 160 0.89 -6.23 -7.81
CA TYR A 160 0.96 -4.86 -8.30
C TYR A 160 -0.09 -3.97 -7.61
N PHE A 161 0.35 -2.81 -7.16
CA PHE A 161 -0.47 -1.72 -6.64
C PHE A 161 -0.28 -0.51 -7.55
N SER A 162 -1.33 -0.08 -8.22
CA SER A 162 -1.20 0.95 -9.26
C SER A 162 -0.90 2.34 -8.73
N GLY A 163 -1.27 2.65 -7.49
CA GLY A 163 -1.48 4.03 -7.09
C GLY A 163 -2.53 4.68 -7.99
N ASP A 164 -2.55 5.99 -8.03
CA ASP A 164 -3.47 6.73 -8.89
C ASP A 164 -2.82 7.03 -10.25
N THR A 165 -3.38 6.46 -11.30
CA THR A 165 -2.81 6.50 -12.64
C THR A 165 -3.87 6.26 -13.72
N GLU A 166 -3.62 6.70 -14.94
CA GLU A 166 -4.20 6.12 -16.14
C GLU A 166 -3.30 4.99 -16.69
N PRO A 167 -3.73 4.24 -17.74
CA PRO A 167 -2.92 3.17 -18.32
C PRO A 167 -1.65 3.70 -18.99
N THR A 168 -0.56 3.76 -18.24
CA THR A 168 0.74 4.20 -18.74
C THR A 168 1.42 3.11 -19.59
N PRO A 169 2.39 3.45 -20.46
CA PRO A 169 3.22 2.46 -21.14
C PRO A 169 3.97 1.55 -20.15
N GLU A 170 4.40 2.09 -19.01
CA GLU A 170 5.11 1.39 -17.95
C GLU A 170 4.20 0.33 -17.29
N LEU A 171 2.94 0.68 -16.98
CA LEU A 171 1.95 -0.26 -16.45
C LEU A 171 1.68 -1.39 -17.47
N ARG A 172 1.44 -1.06 -18.73
CA ARG A 172 1.18 -2.04 -19.81
C ARG A 172 2.38 -2.94 -20.10
N ALA A 173 3.59 -2.52 -19.75
CA ALA A 173 4.80 -3.31 -19.92
C ALA A 173 5.02 -4.35 -18.82
N LEU A 174 4.27 -4.31 -17.71
CA LEU A 174 4.38 -5.25 -16.62
C LEU A 174 4.13 -6.67 -17.10
N LYS A 175 4.88 -7.62 -16.54
CA LYS A 175 4.79 -9.05 -16.87
C LYS A 175 4.74 -9.88 -15.60
N ASN A 176 4.10 -11.04 -15.71
CA ASN A 176 4.03 -12.02 -14.63
C ASN A 176 3.49 -11.41 -13.32
N ILE A 177 2.43 -10.63 -13.42
CA ILE A 177 1.69 -10.13 -12.26
C ILE A 177 0.63 -11.17 -11.92
N ASP A 178 0.67 -11.67 -10.68
CA ASP A 178 -0.26 -12.68 -10.19
C ASP A 178 -1.52 -12.03 -9.59
N ILE A 179 -1.35 -10.89 -8.93
CA ILE A 179 -2.44 -10.11 -8.31
C ILE A 179 -2.22 -8.64 -8.64
N ALA A 180 -3.27 -7.95 -9.08
CA ALA A 180 -3.21 -6.51 -9.35
C ALA A 180 -4.34 -5.77 -8.63
N PHE A 181 -3.97 -4.71 -7.91
CA PHE A 181 -4.87 -3.71 -7.36
C PHE A 181 -4.77 -2.46 -8.24
N VAL A 182 -5.81 -2.21 -9.02
CA VAL A 182 -5.83 -1.17 -10.04
C VAL A 182 -6.88 -0.14 -9.70
N CYS A 183 -6.50 1.13 -9.72
CA CYS A 183 -7.39 2.23 -9.40
C CYS A 183 -8.49 2.40 -10.45
N VAL A 184 -9.72 2.62 -9.99
CA VAL A 184 -10.88 2.97 -10.81
C VAL A 184 -11.63 4.08 -10.09
N ASN A 185 -11.15 5.33 -10.22
CA ASN A 185 -11.67 6.47 -9.49
C ASN A 185 -11.85 7.68 -10.45
N GLN A 186 -12.98 7.70 -11.14
CA GLN A 186 -13.30 8.81 -12.05
C GLN A 186 -13.72 10.07 -11.27
N PRO A 187 -13.32 11.26 -11.71
CA PRO A 187 -12.59 11.58 -12.96
C PRO A 187 -11.06 11.62 -12.81
N TYR A 188 -10.48 11.05 -11.76
CA TYR A 188 -9.08 11.26 -11.37
C TYR A 188 -8.13 10.23 -11.99
N THR A 189 -8.62 9.03 -12.28
CA THR A 189 -7.84 7.86 -12.71
C THR A 189 -8.55 7.09 -13.83
N MET A 190 -8.33 5.78 -13.92
CA MET A 190 -8.90 4.92 -14.97
C MET A 190 -10.42 4.78 -14.91
N THR A 191 -11.05 4.60 -16.06
CA THR A 191 -12.37 4.00 -16.15
C THR A 191 -12.28 2.48 -15.94
N PRO A 192 -13.40 1.79 -15.64
CA PRO A 192 -13.41 0.33 -15.60
C PRO A 192 -12.89 -0.33 -16.89
N GLU A 193 -13.24 0.21 -18.04
CA GLU A 193 -12.80 -0.29 -19.35
C GLU A 193 -11.29 -0.11 -19.55
N GLN A 194 -10.74 1.01 -19.09
CA GLN A 194 -9.31 1.26 -19.15
C GLN A 194 -8.55 0.29 -18.21
N ALA A 195 -9.05 0.07 -17.00
CA ALA A 195 -8.44 -0.84 -16.03
C ALA A 195 -8.42 -2.30 -16.53
N VAL A 196 -9.47 -2.73 -17.20
CA VAL A 196 -9.53 -4.09 -17.81
C VAL A 196 -8.59 -4.22 -19.00
N ALA A 197 -8.32 -3.14 -19.73
CA ALA A 197 -7.47 -3.13 -20.92
C ALA A 197 -5.99 -2.86 -20.62
N ALA A 198 -5.67 -2.48 -19.38
CA ALA A 198 -4.32 -2.18 -18.94
C ALA A 198 -3.53 -3.43 -18.60
#